data_77d64ee58a8c096c8f16e870aca1a478
#
_entry.id   77d64ee58a8c096c8f16e870aca1a478
#
_cell.length_a   1.000
_cell.length_b   1.000
_cell.length_c   1.000
_cell.angle_alpha   90.00
_cell.angle_beta   90.00
_cell.angle_gamma   90.00
#
_symmetry.space_group_name_H-M   'P 1'
#
loop_
_entity.id
_entity.type
_entity.pdbx_description
1 polymer ?
#
loop_
_entity_poly.entity_id
_entity_poly.type
_entity_poly.pdbx_seq_one_letter_code
_entity_poly.pdbx_strand_id
1 'polypeptide(L)'
;ISKDAGYKIVAHMMPGLPTMTPEGDIADFKKLFSDSQLRPDMLKIYPSLVIENTPLYEEYKEGKYTPYSDEDMIKVLTEAKKNIPKWVRIMRVQREISPKEIIAGPKSGNLRQIVHQNLAKQGLSCKCIRCREAGLTDKKTDSEDIKLNRIDYDSSGGKEVFLSYEDKNESIYGFLRLRKPSNEAHRDEINEDTCIVREIHVYGKSLKLGEKETDEIQHSGLGKNLMKEAEKISKEEFDAKKILVISAVGTREYY
;
A
#
# COMPACT_ATOMS: atom_id res chain seq x y z
N ILE A 1 1.26 18.68 1.02
CA ILE A 1 -0.13 19.18 0.85
C ILE A 1 -1.15 18.03 1.00
N SER A 2 -1.22 17.03 0.08
CA SER A 2 -2.31 16.04 0.09
C SER A 2 -2.32 15.17 1.36
N LYS A 3 -1.17 14.74 1.86
CA LYS A 3 -1.07 13.97 3.12
C LYS A 3 -1.45 14.84 4.32
N ASP A 4 -1.07 16.11 4.33
CA ASP A 4 -1.45 17.05 5.41
C ASP A 4 -2.96 17.32 5.43
N ALA A 5 -3.63 17.22 4.29
CA ALA A 5 -5.09 17.25 4.21
C ALA A 5 -5.77 15.93 4.63
N GLY A 6 -5.00 14.93 5.07
CA GLY A 6 -5.50 13.64 5.52
C GLY A 6 -5.70 12.58 4.44
N TYR A 7 -5.45 12.90 3.15
CA TYR A 7 -5.66 11.94 2.07
C TYR A 7 -4.64 10.79 2.07
N LYS A 8 -5.11 9.61 1.66
CA LYS A 8 -4.26 8.49 1.26
C LYS A 8 -3.77 8.70 -0.17
N ILE A 9 -2.47 8.52 -0.39
CA ILE A 9 -1.85 8.73 -1.68
C ILE A 9 -1.69 7.40 -2.39
N VAL A 10 -2.28 7.29 -3.57
CA VAL A 10 -2.13 6.13 -4.47
C VAL A 10 -1.27 6.55 -5.65
N ALA A 11 -0.06 6.04 -5.75
CA ALA A 11 0.77 6.23 -6.93
C ALA A 11 0.44 5.16 -7.99
N HIS A 12 0.36 5.59 -9.25
CA HIS A 12 0.27 4.70 -10.41
C HIS A 12 1.65 4.59 -11.04
N MET A 13 2.24 3.41 -10.96
CA MET A 13 3.51 3.11 -11.63
C MET A 13 3.24 2.37 -12.92
N MET A 14 3.86 2.83 -13.99
CA MET A 14 3.68 2.26 -15.33
C MET A 14 5.03 1.83 -15.89
N PRO A 15 5.54 0.66 -15.50
CA PRO A 15 6.81 0.16 -16.02
C PRO A 15 6.71 -0.16 -17.51
N GLY A 16 7.81 0.09 -18.22
CA GLY A 16 7.93 -0.15 -19.66
C GLY A 16 7.37 0.97 -20.53
N LEU A 17 7.31 2.21 -20.05
CA LEU A 17 7.00 3.38 -20.88
C LEU A 17 8.10 3.62 -21.93
N PRO A 18 7.81 4.34 -23.04
CA PRO A 18 8.83 4.74 -24.01
C PRO A 18 10.06 5.35 -23.32
N THR A 19 11.24 5.06 -23.82
CA THR A 19 12.54 5.48 -23.29
C THR A 19 12.99 4.85 -21.97
N MET A 20 12.13 4.08 -21.30
CA MET A 20 12.50 3.38 -20.06
C MET A 20 13.22 2.06 -20.33
N THR A 21 14.06 1.68 -19.36
CA THR A 21 14.71 0.37 -19.31
C THR A 21 14.27 -0.37 -18.05
N PRO A 22 14.37 -1.71 -18.00
CA PRO A 22 14.07 -2.47 -16.78
C PRO A 22 14.84 -1.97 -15.56
N GLU A 23 16.10 -1.60 -15.72
CA GLU A 23 16.95 -1.05 -14.65
C GLU A 23 16.49 0.33 -14.20
N GLY A 24 16.05 1.17 -15.16
CA GLY A 24 15.46 2.49 -14.88
C GLY A 24 14.18 2.38 -14.05
N ASP A 25 13.25 1.51 -14.49
CA ASP A 25 12.02 1.28 -13.71
C ASP A 25 12.31 0.74 -12.30
N ILE A 26 13.27 -0.18 -12.16
CA ILE A 26 13.69 -0.68 -10.84
C ILE A 26 14.25 0.46 -9.98
N ALA A 27 15.04 1.36 -10.54
CA ALA A 27 15.56 2.53 -9.84
C ALA A 27 14.44 3.48 -9.41
N ASP A 28 13.44 3.70 -10.26
CA ASP A 28 12.28 4.54 -9.94
C ASP A 28 11.42 3.95 -8.81
N PHE A 29 11.20 2.64 -8.80
CA PHE A 29 10.54 1.98 -7.68
C PHE A 29 11.31 2.13 -6.36
N LYS A 30 12.65 2.08 -6.39
CA LYS A 30 13.48 2.31 -5.21
C LYS A 30 13.39 3.76 -4.76
N LYS A 31 13.51 4.71 -5.69
CA LYS A 31 13.42 6.15 -5.42
C LYS A 31 12.09 6.54 -4.79
N LEU A 32 10.98 5.93 -5.26
CA LEU A 32 9.64 6.21 -4.74
C LEU A 32 9.53 6.05 -3.21
N PHE A 33 10.35 5.20 -2.60
CA PHE A 33 10.33 4.95 -1.15
C PHE A 33 11.57 5.47 -0.41
N SER A 34 12.70 5.67 -1.09
CA SER A 34 13.89 6.29 -0.48
C SER A 34 13.75 7.79 -0.34
N ASP A 35 13.09 8.45 -1.30
CA ASP A 35 12.84 9.88 -1.27
C ASP A 35 11.66 10.21 -0.36
N SER A 36 11.93 10.96 0.73
CA SER A 36 10.91 11.36 1.70
C SER A 36 9.83 12.28 1.12
N GLN A 37 10.08 12.94 0.00
CA GLN A 37 9.08 13.77 -0.67
C GLN A 37 8.00 12.94 -1.38
N LEU A 38 8.27 11.67 -1.67
CA LEU A 38 7.35 10.78 -2.38
C LEU A 38 6.58 9.87 -1.41
N ARG A 39 7.08 8.72 -1.07
CA ARG A 39 6.56 7.72 -0.10
C ARG A 39 5.04 7.57 -0.08
N PRO A 40 4.40 7.11 -1.19
CA PRO A 40 2.96 6.94 -1.25
C PRO A 40 2.48 5.85 -0.28
N ASP A 41 1.19 5.90 0.09
CA ASP A 41 0.55 4.91 0.96
C ASP A 41 0.19 3.63 0.21
N MET A 42 -0.12 3.77 -1.08
CA MET A 42 -0.61 2.69 -1.92
C MET A 42 -0.02 2.76 -3.32
N LEU A 43 0.04 1.60 -3.99
CA LEU A 43 0.44 1.48 -5.39
C LEU A 43 -0.60 0.76 -6.23
N LYS A 44 -0.74 1.21 -7.46
CA LYS A 44 -1.23 0.44 -8.59
C LYS A 44 -0.10 0.34 -9.62
N ILE A 45 0.21 -0.87 -10.06
CA ILE A 45 1.27 -1.11 -11.03
C ILE A 45 0.60 -1.58 -12.32
N TYR A 46 0.75 -0.81 -13.37
CA TYR A 46 0.13 -1.09 -14.66
C TYR A 46 1.22 -1.16 -15.74
N PRO A 47 1.70 -2.37 -16.08
CA PRO A 47 2.61 -2.57 -17.19
C PRO A 47 2.13 -1.86 -18.46
N SER A 48 3.03 -1.23 -19.16
CA SER A 48 2.73 -0.62 -20.46
C SER A 48 2.45 -1.70 -21.49
N LEU A 49 1.37 -1.54 -22.25
CA LEU A 49 0.89 -2.47 -23.24
C LEU A 49 0.63 -1.74 -24.57
N VAL A 50 0.95 -2.36 -25.66
CA VAL A 50 0.60 -1.87 -27.00
C VAL A 50 -0.80 -2.37 -27.34
N ILE A 51 -1.72 -1.44 -27.51
CA ILE A 51 -3.12 -1.69 -27.86
C ILE A 51 -3.43 -0.95 -29.15
N GLU A 52 -4.15 -1.59 -30.04
CA GLU A 52 -4.54 -1.02 -31.35
C GLU A 52 -5.24 0.33 -31.22
N ASN A 53 -5.04 1.20 -32.19
CA ASN A 53 -5.62 2.55 -32.23
C ASN A 53 -5.18 3.48 -31.09
N THR A 54 -3.99 3.29 -30.52
CA THR A 54 -3.36 4.19 -29.54
C THR A 54 -2.11 4.86 -30.12
N PRO A 55 -1.69 6.04 -29.62
CA PRO A 55 -0.43 6.64 -30.06
C PRO A 55 0.77 5.70 -29.89
N LEU A 56 0.82 4.93 -28.80
CA LEU A 56 1.89 3.96 -28.54
C LEU A 56 1.93 2.82 -29.59
N TYR A 57 0.79 2.46 -30.16
CA TYR A 57 0.70 1.49 -31.25
C TYR A 57 1.35 2.02 -32.54
N GLU A 58 1.19 3.31 -32.83
CA GLU A 58 1.84 3.92 -34.00
C GLU A 58 3.37 3.96 -33.81
N GLU A 59 3.85 4.35 -32.63
CA GLU A 59 5.28 4.32 -32.31
C GLU A 59 5.87 2.90 -32.38
N TYR A 60 5.11 1.89 -31.97
CA TYR A 60 5.50 0.48 -32.08
C TYR A 60 5.61 0.04 -33.55
N LYS A 61 4.63 0.38 -34.39
CA LYS A 61 4.67 0.06 -35.83
C LYS A 61 5.85 0.71 -36.54
N GLU A 62 6.17 1.94 -36.15
CA GLU A 62 7.31 2.68 -36.68
C GLU A 62 8.68 2.21 -36.14
N GLY A 63 8.69 1.24 -35.22
CA GLY A 63 9.92 0.74 -34.60
C GLY A 63 10.55 1.71 -33.59
N LYS A 64 9.83 2.75 -33.18
CA LYS A 64 10.30 3.75 -32.21
C LYS A 64 10.12 3.29 -30.74
N TYR A 65 9.26 2.32 -30.51
CA TYR A 65 8.98 1.74 -29.20
C TYR A 65 9.08 0.22 -29.23
N THR A 66 9.79 -0.35 -28.26
CA THR A 66 9.85 -1.79 -28.01
C THR A 66 9.31 -2.07 -26.62
N PRO A 67 8.17 -2.77 -26.47
CA PRO A 67 7.64 -3.11 -25.16
C PRO A 67 8.49 -4.17 -24.45
N TYR A 68 8.43 -4.20 -23.13
CA TYR A 68 9.10 -5.24 -22.36
C TYR A 68 8.54 -6.63 -22.68
N SER A 69 9.41 -7.62 -22.64
CA SER A 69 9.04 -9.03 -22.60
C SER A 69 8.35 -9.38 -21.27
N ASP A 70 7.69 -10.54 -21.20
CA ASP A 70 7.19 -11.09 -19.94
C ASP A 70 8.32 -11.25 -18.92
N GLU A 71 9.50 -11.67 -19.36
CA GLU A 71 10.69 -11.87 -18.49
C GLU A 71 11.19 -10.57 -17.90
N ASP A 72 11.33 -9.52 -18.70
CA ASP A 72 11.75 -8.19 -18.23
C ASP A 72 10.74 -7.63 -17.24
N MET A 73 9.46 -7.75 -17.54
CA MET A 73 8.40 -7.28 -16.65
C MET A 73 8.40 -8.05 -15.31
N ILE A 74 8.55 -9.37 -15.35
CA ILE A 74 8.66 -10.20 -14.15
C ILE A 74 9.90 -9.82 -13.33
N LYS A 75 11.04 -9.54 -13.98
CA LYS A 75 12.27 -9.04 -13.34
C LYS A 75 11.99 -7.72 -12.60
N VAL A 76 11.44 -6.72 -13.30
CA VAL A 76 11.11 -5.41 -12.72
C VAL A 76 10.17 -5.55 -11.53
N LEU A 77 9.08 -6.29 -11.69
CA LEU A 77 8.08 -6.47 -10.63
C LEU A 77 8.63 -7.25 -9.43
N THR A 78 9.52 -8.22 -9.66
CA THR A 78 10.17 -8.98 -8.59
C THR A 78 11.08 -8.07 -7.77
N GLU A 79 11.93 -7.28 -8.43
CA GLU A 79 12.81 -6.33 -7.75
C GLU A 79 12.03 -5.22 -7.05
N ALA A 80 10.98 -4.68 -7.68
CA ALA A 80 10.09 -3.71 -7.04
C ALA A 80 9.51 -4.28 -5.73
N LYS A 81 8.96 -5.50 -5.77
CA LYS A 81 8.30 -6.11 -4.60
C LYS A 81 9.25 -6.50 -3.46
N LYS A 82 10.53 -6.73 -3.73
CA LYS A 82 11.55 -6.93 -2.68
C LYS A 82 11.72 -5.69 -1.81
N ASN A 83 11.56 -4.50 -2.40
CA ASN A 83 11.84 -3.22 -1.78
C ASN A 83 10.59 -2.47 -1.28
N ILE A 84 9.40 -3.08 -1.35
CA ILE A 84 8.17 -2.45 -0.87
C ILE A 84 8.16 -2.39 0.66
N PRO A 85 8.02 -1.18 1.25
CA PRO A 85 7.90 -1.01 2.69
C PRO A 85 6.63 -1.65 3.27
N LYS A 86 6.69 -2.04 4.54
CA LYS A 86 5.58 -2.70 5.26
C LYS A 86 4.31 -1.86 5.34
N TRP A 87 4.42 -0.54 5.32
CA TRP A 87 3.28 0.38 5.36
C TRP A 87 2.57 0.58 4.01
N VAL A 88 3.11 0.04 2.91
CA VAL A 88 2.55 0.23 1.57
C VAL A 88 1.57 -0.87 1.21
N ARG A 89 0.43 -0.51 0.60
CA ARG A 89 -0.51 -1.46 0.01
C ARG A 89 -0.39 -1.48 -1.51
N ILE A 90 0.00 -2.60 -2.11
CA ILE A 90 -0.10 -2.81 -3.56
C ILE A 90 -1.52 -3.27 -3.89
N MET A 91 -2.34 -2.35 -4.41
CA MET A 91 -3.73 -2.61 -4.75
C MET A 91 -3.87 -3.54 -5.96
N ARG A 92 -3.15 -3.21 -7.04
CA ARG A 92 -3.14 -3.99 -8.31
C ARG A 92 -1.73 -4.11 -8.87
N VAL A 93 -1.48 -5.17 -9.63
CA VAL A 93 -0.22 -5.44 -10.36
C VAL A 93 -0.47 -5.56 -11.86
N GLN A 94 -1.66 -5.31 -12.33
CA GLN A 94 -2.04 -5.41 -13.74
C GLN A 94 -3.44 -4.86 -13.94
N ARG A 95 -3.74 -4.32 -15.14
CA ARG A 95 -5.12 -4.07 -15.56
C ARG A 95 -5.72 -5.36 -16.13
N GLU A 96 -7.02 -5.46 -16.02
CA GLU A 96 -7.81 -6.52 -16.66
C GLU A 96 -8.07 -6.10 -18.11
N ILE A 97 -7.11 -6.41 -19.00
CA ILE A 97 -7.23 -6.21 -20.44
C ILE A 97 -7.20 -7.59 -21.08
N SER A 98 -8.11 -7.84 -21.99
CA SER A 98 -8.15 -9.11 -22.70
C SER A 98 -6.84 -9.36 -23.45
N PRO A 99 -6.20 -10.54 -23.32
CA PRO A 99 -4.99 -10.86 -24.07
C PRO A 99 -5.15 -10.71 -25.59
N LYS A 100 -6.38 -10.79 -26.11
CA LYS A 100 -6.70 -10.61 -27.54
C LYS A 100 -6.54 -9.15 -28.00
N GLU A 101 -6.63 -8.19 -27.09
CA GLU A 101 -6.49 -6.76 -27.35
C GLU A 101 -5.03 -6.30 -27.27
N ILE A 102 -4.13 -7.13 -26.70
CA ILE A 102 -2.73 -6.81 -26.52
C ILE A 102 -1.96 -7.20 -27.78
N ILE A 103 -1.54 -6.21 -28.55
CA ILE A 103 -0.70 -6.41 -29.74
C ILE A 103 0.72 -6.82 -29.32
N ALA A 104 1.34 -6.06 -28.40
CA ALA A 104 2.66 -6.33 -27.89
C ALA A 104 2.82 -5.90 -26.42
N GLY A 105 3.80 -6.47 -25.74
CA GLY A 105 4.04 -6.30 -24.29
C GLY A 105 3.69 -7.54 -23.49
N PRO A 106 3.79 -7.50 -22.16
CA PRO A 106 3.55 -8.66 -21.30
C PRO A 106 2.09 -9.14 -21.41
N LYS A 107 1.92 -10.41 -21.80
CA LYS A 107 0.61 -11.04 -22.00
C LYS A 107 0.17 -11.95 -20.84
N SER A 108 1.05 -12.20 -19.88
CA SER A 108 0.76 -13.03 -18.71
C SER A 108 -0.33 -12.43 -17.85
N GLY A 109 -1.51 -13.05 -17.79
CA GLY A 109 -2.67 -12.57 -17.01
C GLY A 109 -2.53 -12.72 -15.50
N ASN A 110 -1.48 -13.38 -15.01
CA ASN A 110 -1.26 -13.71 -13.60
C ASN A 110 0.10 -13.24 -13.06
N LEU A 111 0.60 -12.09 -13.53
CA LEU A 111 1.91 -11.53 -13.15
C LEU A 111 2.14 -11.51 -11.63
N ARG A 112 1.12 -11.16 -10.83
CA ARG A 112 1.22 -11.18 -9.36
C ARG A 112 1.65 -12.55 -8.83
N GLN A 113 1.04 -13.63 -9.32
CA GLN A 113 1.35 -15.00 -8.90
C GLN A 113 2.76 -15.41 -9.30
N ILE A 114 3.16 -15.16 -10.55
CA ILE A 114 4.48 -15.49 -11.07
C ILE A 114 5.56 -14.78 -10.25
N VAL A 115 5.37 -13.49 -9.96
CA VAL A 115 6.31 -12.72 -9.14
C VAL A 115 6.37 -13.24 -7.71
N HIS A 116 5.26 -13.67 -7.10
CA HIS A 116 5.28 -14.31 -5.77
C HIS A 116 6.05 -15.63 -5.78
N GLN A 117 5.87 -16.44 -6.81
CA GLN A 117 6.63 -17.70 -6.97
C GLN A 117 8.13 -17.43 -7.11
N ASN A 118 8.50 -16.40 -7.88
CA ASN A 118 9.91 -16.01 -8.04
C ASN A 118 10.53 -15.49 -6.73
N LEU A 119 9.79 -14.73 -5.94
CA LEU A 119 10.23 -14.34 -4.61
C LEU A 119 10.41 -15.55 -3.68
N ALA A 120 9.44 -16.46 -3.67
CA ALA A 120 9.49 -17.67 -2.85
C ALA A 120 10.69 -18.57 -3.19
N LYS A 121 11.04 -18.74 -4.48
CA LYS A 121 12.26 -19.45 -4.92
C LYS A 121 13.55 -18.83 -4.38
N GLN A 122 13.54 -17.55 -4.03
CA GLN A 122 14.66 -16.82 -3.45
C GLN A 122 14.59 -16.76 -1.92
N GLY A 123 13.67 -17.48 -1.28
CA GLY A 123 13.43 -17.42 0.18
C GLY A 123 12.85 -16.08 0.64
N LEU A 124 12.27 -15.28 -0.28
CA LEU A 124 11.75 -13.96 0.00
C LEU A 124 10.22 -13.91 -0.13
N SER A 125 9.63 -12.89 0.47
CA SER A 125 8.20 -12.59 0.34
C SER A 125 7.96 -11.08 0.22
N CYS A 126 6.87 -10.71 -0.47
CA CYS A 126 6.47 -9.31 -0.56
C CYS A 126 5.92 -8.82 0.79
N LYS A 127 6.46 -7.72 1.33
CA LYS A 127 6.10 -7.17 2.63
C LYS A 127 4.94 -6.16 2.59
N CYS A 128 4.29 -5.96 1.43
CA CYS A 128 3.17 -5.02 1.35
C CYS A 128 1.96 -5.50 2.17
N ILE A 129 1.14 -4.55 2.63
CA ILE A 129 -0.07 -4.83 3.44
C ILE A 129 -0.94 -5.92 2.79
N ARG A 130 -1.22 -5.82 1.49
CA ARG A 130 -2.06 -6.81 0.75
C ARG A 130 -1.53 -8.25 0.86
N CYS A 131 -0.22 -8.44 0.84
CA CYS A 131 0.39 -9.77 0.90
C CYS A 131 0.44 -10.35 2.32
N ARG A 132 0.24 -9.50 3.32
CA ARG A 132 0.28 -9.84 4.75
C ARG A 132 -1.09 -9.80 5.43
N GLU A 133 -2.14 -9.44 4.70
CA GLU A 133 -3.51 -9.35 5.20
C GLU A 133 -4.00 -10.71 5.74
N ALA A 134 -4.34 -10.79 7.01
CA ALA A 134 -4.68 -12.03 7.72
C ALA A 134 -5.86 -12.78 7.08
N GLY A 135 -6.86 -12.05 6.56
CA GLY A 135 -8.01 -12.65 5.85
C GLY A 135 -7.68 -13.33 4.52
N LEU A 136 -6.44 -13.17 4.01
CA LEU A 136 -5.95 -13.80 2.78
C LEU A 136 -4.91 -14.89 3.05
N THR A 137 -4.55 -15.11 4.31
CA THR A 137 -3.63 -16.17 4.74
C THR A 137 -4.45 -17.26 5.44
N ASP A 138 -4.33 -18.52 4.99
CA ASP A 138 -5.05 -19.66 5.59
C ASP A 138 -4.53 -20.08 6.98
N LYS A 139 -3.65 -19.28 7.59
CA LYS A 139 -3.02 -19.61 8.88
C LYS A 139 -3.92 -19.14 10.02
N LYS A 140 -4.41 -20.07 10.81
CA LYS A 140 -5.00 -19.75 12.12
C LYS A 140 -3.88 -19.35 13.07
N THR A 141 -4.05 -18.23 13.75
CA THR A 141 -3.14 -17.71 14.77
C THR A 141 -3.93 -17.44 16.04
N ASP A 142 -3.41 -17.82 17.18
CA ASP A 142 -4.02 -17.51 18.47
C ASP A 142 -3.92 -16.00 18.75
N SER A 143 -4.91 -15.44 19.38
CA SER A 143 -4.99 -14.01 19.65
C SER A 143 -3.82 -13.50 20.52
N GLU A 144 -3.27 -14.35 21.38
CA GLU A 144 -2.13 -14.03 22.26
C GLU A 144 -0.81 -13.81 21.51
N ASP A 145 -0.67 -14.35 20.30
CA ASP A 145 0.53 -14.19 19.45
C ASP A 145 0.54 -12.87 18.66
N ILE A 146 -0.53 -12.08 18.72
CA ILE A 146 -0.67 -10.84 17.96
C ILE A 146 -0.11 -9.66 18.76
N LYS A 147 0.91 -8.99 18.21
CA LYS A 147 1.62 -7.89 18.87
C LYS A 147 1.49 -6.58 18.08
N LEU A 148 1.48 -5.48 18.82
CA LEU A 148 1.55 -4.15 18.23
C LEU A 148 2.98 -3.88 17.72
N ASN A 149 3.09 -3.48 16.47
CA ASN A 149 4.31 -3.04 15.82
C ASN A 149 4.17 -1.58 15.41
N ARG A 150 5.30 -0.86 15.38
CA ARG A 150 5.38 0.55 15.01
C ARG A 150 6.48 0.78 13.99
N ILE A 151 6.21 1.60 12.99
CA ILE A 151 7.18 2.07 12.01
C ILE A 151 7.01 3.58 11.85
N ASP A 152 8.08 4.33 12.12
CA ASP A 152 8.13 5.77 11.94
C ASP A 152 8.87 6.10 10.65
N TYR A 153 8.35 7.07 9.89
CA TYR A 153 9.02 7.54 8.68
C TYR A 153 8.59 8.96 8.33
N ASP A 154 9.51 9.72 7.76
CA ASP A 154 9.20 11.05 7.22
C ASP A 154 8.54 10.93 5.84
N SER A 155 7.54 11.75 5.55
CA SER A 155 6.91 11.81 4.25
C SER A 155 6.32 13.19 3.97
N SER A 156 6.72 13.78 2.84
CA SER A 156 6.20 15.08 2.37
C SER A 156 6.24 16.15 3.48
N GLY A 157 7.38 16.30 4.12
CA GLY A 157 7.63 17.31 5.16
C GLY A 157 7.00 17.04 6.54
N GLY A 158 6.16 16.02 6.68
CA GLY A 158 5.55 15.60 7.95
C GLY A 158 6.06 14.24 8.41
N LYS A 159 5.68 13.85 9.62
CA LYS A 159 6.02 12.55 10.22
C LYS A 159 4.84 11.60 10.15
N GLU A 160 5.10 10.37 9.78
CA GLU A 160 4.13 9.27 9.73
C GLU A 160 4.47 8.22 10.76
N VAL A 161 3.47 7.74 11.48
CA VAL A 161 3.55 6.58 12.36
C VAL A 161 2.59 5.53 11.82
N PHE A 162 3.14 4.40 11.40
CA PHE A 162 2.36 3.23 10.99
C PHE A 162 2.32 2.23 12.13
N LEU A 163 1.15 2.08 12.73
CA LEU A 163 0.89 1.09 13.76
C LEU A 163 0.23 -0.12 13.13
N SER A 164 0.65 -1.33 13.50
CA SER A 164 0.04 -2.55 13.01
C SER A 164 0.05 -3.66 14.05
N TYR A 165 -1.04 -4.42 14.12
CA TYR A 165 -1.09 -5.67 14.86
C TYR A 165 -0.68 -6.80 13.94
N GLU A 166 0.41 -7.48 14.28
CA GLU A 166 1.03 -8.54 13.45
C GLU A 166 1.31 -9.78 14.31
N ASP A 167 1.18 -10.97 13.69
CA ASP A 167 1.62 -12.23 14.31
C ASP A 167 3.11 -12.51 14.02
N LYS A 168 3.62 -13.63 14.54
CA LYS A 168 5.00 -14.09 14.30
C LYS A 168 5.34 -14.38 12.83
N ASN A 169 4.33 -14.55 11.98
CA ASN A 169 4.49 -14.74 10.53
C ASN A 169 4.36 -13.41 9.76
N GLU A 170 4.28 -12.27 10.47
CA GLU A 170 4.05 -10.94 9.93
C GLU A 170 2.67 -10.77 9.26
N SER A 171 1.70 -11.65 9.53
CA SER A 171 0.32 -11.45 9.07
C SER A 171 -0.28 -10.26 9.80
N ILE A 172 -0.95 -9.36 9.07
CA ILE A 172 -1.47 -8.10 9.60
C ILE A 172 -2.98 -8.23 9.89
N TYR A 173 -3.37 -7.98 11.13
CA TYR A 173 -4.75 -8.08 11.63
C TYR A 173 -5.45 -6.72 11.71
N GLY A 174 -4.69 -5.65 11.81
CA GLY A 174 -5.19 -4.29 11.78
C GLY A 174 -4.04 -3.31 11.72
N PHE A 175 -4.31 -2.10 11.23
CA PHE A 175 -3.32 -1.04 11.19
C PHE A 175 -3.95 0.34 11.29
N LEU A 176 -3.13 1.32 11.65
CA LEU A 176 -3.47 2.72 11.69
C LEU A 176 -2.32 3.55 11.11
N ARG A 177 -2.66 4.62 10.38
CA ARG A 177 -1.72 5.64 9.92
C ARG A 177 -1.99 6.93 10.67
N LEU A 178 -1.07 7.28 11.55
CA LEU A 178 -1.04 8.56 12.24
C LEU A 178 -0.05 9.48 11.54
N ARG A 179 -0.42 10.75 11.36
CA ARG A 179 0.44 11.78 10.81
C ARG A 179 0.55 12.98 11.73
N LYS A 180 1.77 13.42 12.00
CA LYS A 180 2.06 14.79 12.41
C LYS A 180 2.25 15.60 11.13
N PRO A 181 1.34 16.54 10.80
CA PRO A 181 1.41 17.32 9.57
C PRO A 181 2.69 18.15 9.48
N SER A 182 3.03 18.56 8.25
CA SER A 182 4.09 19.53 8.02
C SER A 182 3.60 20.96 8.39
N ASN A 183 4.53 21.90 8.46
CA ASN A 183 4.20 23.30 8.68
C ASN A 183 3.51 23.96 7.44
N GLU A 184 3.40 23.23 6.33
CA GLU A 184 2.74 23.67 5.10
C GLU A 184 1.30 23.15 4.99
N ALA A 185 0.69 22.68 6.08
CA ALA A 185 -0.72 22.33 6.10
C ALA A 185 -1.57 23.57 5.75
N HIS A 186 -2.53 23.38 4.84
CA HIS A 186 -3.28 24.51 4.24
C HIS A 186 -4.72 24.63 4.76
N ARG A 187 -5.13 23.74 5.65
CA ARG A 187 -6.49 23.72 6.23
C ARG A 187 -6.43 24.36 7.62
N ASP A 188 -7.34 25.28 7.89
CA ASP A 188 -7.37 26.05 9.15
C ASP A 188 -7.48 25.16 10.40
N GLU A 189 -8.18 24.02 10.28
CA GLU A 189 -8.32 23.05 11.37
C GLU A 189 -7.05 22.25 11.66
N ILE A 190 -6.03 22.32 10.80
CA ILE A 190 -4.78 21.56 10.89
C ILE A 190 -3.64 22.53 11.18
N ASN A 191 -3.19 22.55 12.41
CA ASN A 191 -2.12 23.41 12.91
C ASN A 191 -1.05 22.58 13.64
N GLU A 192 -0.10 23.25 14.27
CA GLU A 192 1.00 22.62 15.01
C GLU A 192 0.55 21.73 16.17
N ASP A 193 -0.63 22.00 16.76
CA ASP A 193 -1.22 21.22 17.86
C ASP A 193 -2.04 20.01 17.36
N THR A 194 -1.98 19.68 16.07
CA THR A 194 -2.85 18.67 15.45
C THR A 194 -2.08 17.44 15.00
N CYS A 195 -2.64 16.24 15.27
CA CYS A 195 -2.32 15.02 14.57
C CYS A 195 -3.51 14.54 13.73
N ILE A 196 -3.28 13.70 12.74
CA ILE A 196 -4.32 13.19 11.84
C ILE A 196 -4.24 11.67 11.77
N VAL A 197 -5.32 10.98 12.09
CA VAL A 197 -5.51 9.58 11.74
C VAL A 197 -6.04 9.52 10.31
N ARG A 198 -5.17 9.16 9.37
CA ARG A 198 -5.46 9.13 7.92
C ARG A 198 -6.11 7.83 7.46
N GLU A 199 -5.89 6.77 8.18
CA GLU A 199 -6.48 5.45 7.92
C GLU A 199 -6.44 4.61 9.19
N ILE A 200 -7.54 3.92 9.46
CA ILE A 200 -7.59 2.79 10.38
C ILE A 200 -8.33 1.64 9.69
N HIS A 201 -7.81 0.45 9.80
CA HIS A 201 -8.41 -0.73 9.21
C HIS A 201 -8.15 -1.95 10.09
N VAL A 202 -9.19 -2.74 10.36
CA VAL A 202 -9.09 -4.02 11.04
C VAL A 202 -9.55 -5.10 10.08
N TYR A 203 -8.71 -6.11 9.89
CA TYR A 203 -8.99 -7.26 9.04
C TYR A 203 -9.65 -8.36 9.86
N GLY A 204 -10.74 -8.91 9.34
CA GLY A 204 -11.38 -10.07 9.88
C GLY A 204 -12.02 -10.86 8.76
N LYS A 205 -12.48 -12.08 9.04
CA LYS A 205 -13.27 -12.83 8.07
C LYS A 205 -14.55 -12.06 7.78
N SER A 206 -14.87 -11.89 6.51
CA SER A 206 -16.14 -11.29 6.09
C SER A 206 -17.26 -12.26 6.50
N LEU A 207 -18.07 -11.87 7.49
CA LEU A 207 -19.27 -12.60 7.85
C LEU A 207 -20.37 -12.40 6.80
N LYS A 208 -21.11 -13.42 6.47
CA LYS A 208 -22.36 -13.25 5.74
C LYS A 208 -23.39 -12.54 6.63
N LEU A 209 -24.23 -11.71 6.04
CA LEU A 209 -25.29 -11.02 6.77
C LEU A 209 -26.12 -12.03 7.58
N GLY A 210 -26.09 -11.93 8.92
CA GLY A 210 -26.83 -12.78 9.84
C GLY A 210 -26.03 -13.88 10.54
N GLU A 211 -24.77 -14.12 10.17
CA GLU A 211 -23.88 -15.03 10.91
C GLU A 211 -23.20 -14.29 12.06
N LYS A 212 -23.39 -14.82 13.29
CA LYS A 212 -22.60 -14.43 14.46
C LYS A 212 -21.44 -15.42 14.57
N GLU A 213 -20.24 -15.00 14.18
CA GLU A 213 -19.05 -15.79 14.47
C GLU A 213 -18.57 -15.51 15.90
N THR A 214 -18.28 -16.58 16.62
CA THR A 214 -17.65 -16.57 17.95
C THR A 214 -16.13 -16.45 17.87
N ASP A 215 -15.54 -16.27 16.69
CA ASP A 215 -14.09 -16.16 16.51
C ASP A 215 -13.61 -14.71 16.83
N GLU A 216 -13.07 -14.61 17.98
CA GLU A 216 -12.77 -13.50 18.87
C GLU A 216 -11.86 -12.39 18.35
N ILE A 217 -11.18 -12.52 17.20
CA ILE A 217 -10.13 -11.56 16.77
C ILE A 217 -10.74 -10.23 16.29
N GLN A 218 -11.87 -10.27 15.59
CA GLN A 218 -12.55 -9.04 15.12
C GLN A 218 -13.16 -8.24 16.28
N HIS A 219 -13.55 -8.92 17.36
CA HIS A 219 -14.14 -8.31 18.56
C HIS A 219 -13.11 -8.00 19.65
N SER A 220 -11.81 -8.32 19.43
CA SER A 220 -10.73 -8.08 20.41
C SER A 220 -10.42 -6.61 20.70
N GLY A 221 -11.16 -5.68 20.11
CA GLY A 221 -10.96 -4.25 20.34
C GLY A 221 -9.70 -3.68 19.68
N LEU A 222 -9.10 -4.37 18.68
CA LEU A 222 -7.88 -3.91 18.00
C LEU A 222 -8.01 -2.47 17.49
N GLY A 223 -9.15 -2.10 16.91
CA GLY A 223 -9.39 -0.74 16.45
C GLY A 223 -9.32 0.29 17.58
N LYS A 224 -9.96 -0.01 18.73
CA LYS A 224 -9.89 0.86 19.92
C LYS A 224 -8.47 0.96 20.46
N ASN A 225 -7.73 -0.14 20.49
CA ASN A 225 -6.36 -0.15 20.98
C ASN A 225 -5.43 0.62 20.05
N LEU A 226 -5.60 0.52 18.72
CA LEU A 226 -4.89 1.35 17.74
C LEU A 226 -5.16 2.83 17.94
N MET A 227 -6.42 3.22 18.19
CA MET A 227 -6.79 4.61 18.47
C MET A 227 -6.17 5.11 19.78
N LYS A 228 -6.24 4.33 20.86
CA LYS A 228 -5.61 4.68 22.15
C LYS A 228 -4.11 4.90 22.03
N GLU A 229 -3.43 4.04 21.25
CA GLU A 229 -1.98 4.21 21.03
C GLU A 229 -1.69 5.46 20.17
N ALA A 230 -2.52 5.73 19.16
CA ALA A 230 -2.40 6.95 18.37
C ALA A 230 -2.64 8.22 19.22
N GLU A 231 -3.60 8.21 20.14
CA GLU A 231 -3.84 9.30 21.12
C GLU A 231 -2.64 9.52 22.01
N LYS A 232 -2.09 8.42 22.56
CA LYS A 232 -0.91 8.46 23.43
C LYS A 232 0.28 9.08 22.69
N ILE A 233 0.63 8.58 21.50
CA ILE A 233 1.72 9.09 20.67
C ILE A 233 1.50 10.56 20.33
N SER A 234 0.28 10.94 19.95
CA SER A 234 -0.06 12.32 19.61
C SER A 234 0.18 13.27 20.78
N LYS A 235 -0.22 12.88 21.98
CA LYS A 235 -0.08 13.68 23.18
C LYS A 235 1.35 13.70 23.72
N GLU A 236 1.97 12.53 23.86
CA GLU A 236 3.24 12.38 24.58
C GLU A 236 4.47 12.69 23.71
N GLU A 237 4.40 12.42 22.38
CA GLU A 237 5.54 12.57 21.50
C GLU A 237 5.44 13.77 20.54
N PHE A 238 4.19 14.15 20.17
CA PHE A 238 3.97 15.26 19.24
C PHE A 238 3.37 16.50 19.88
N ASP A 239 3.16 16.48 21.20
CA ASP A 239 2.53 17.58 21.99
C ASP A 239 1.22 18.09 21.34
N ALA A 240 0.48 17.17 20.74
CA ALA A 240 -0.76 17.51 20.06
C ALA A 240 -1.93 17.63 21.05
N LYS A 241 -2.72 18.68 20.88
CA LYS A 241 -3.94 18.93 21.68
C LYS A 241 -5.20 18.38 21.01
N LYS A 242 -5.09 18.02 19.71
CA LYS A 242 -6.21 17.61 18.89
C LYS A 242 -5.80 16.51 17.92
N ILE A 243 -6.69 15.53 17.75
CA ILE A 243 -6.59 14.53 16.69
C ILE A 243 -7.78 14.67 15.75
N LEU A 244 -7.50 14.76 14.46
CA LEU A 244 -8.49 14.67 13.41
C LEU A 244 -8.53 13.27 12.84
N VAL A 245 -9.72 12.76 12.55
CA VAL A 245 -9.90 11.43 11.95
C VAL A 245 -10.60 11.56 10.62
N ILE A 246 -10.00 11.01 9.57
CA ILE A 246 -10.66 10.88 8.27
C ILE A 246 -11.58 9.67 8.32
N SER A 247 -12.86 9.90 8.50
CA SER A 247 -13.88 8.85 8.65
C SER A 247 -14.92 8.87 7.54
N ALA A 248 -15.50 7.72 7.24
CA ALA A 248 -16.74 7.65 6.47
C ALA A 248 -17.91 8.21 7.29
N VAL A 249 -18.95 8.71 6.61
CA VAL A 249 -20.12 9.33 7.27
C VAL A 249 -20.76 8.39 8.30
N GLY A 250 -20.90 7.10 7.97
CA GLY A 250 -21.54 6.12 8.85
C GLY A 250 -20.70 5.63 10.04
N THR A 251 -19.44 6.07 10.15
CA THR A 251 -18.54 5.66 11.24
C THR A 251 -18.15 6.82 12.17
N ARG A 252 -18.79 7.97 12.05
CA ARG A 252 -18.43 9.16 12.85
C ARG A 252 -18.61 8.93 14.34
N GLU A 253 -19.67 8.25 14.75
CA GLU A 253 -19.96 7.95 16.15
C GLU A 253 -19.03 6.90 16.77
N TYR A 254 -18.20 6.24 15.96
CA TYR A 254 -17.20 5.30 16.45
C TYR A 254 -16.00 6.02 17.07
N TYR A 255 -15.66 7.22 16.62
CA TYR A 255 -14.55 8.05 17.06
C TYR A 255 -15.00 9.13 18.03
#